data_1d56876ac644869b9927381c318bdff3
#
_entry.id   1d56876ac644869b9927381c318bdff3
#
_cell.length_a   1.000
_cell.length_b   1.000
_cell.length_c   1.000
_cell.angle_alpha   90.00
_cell.angle_beta   90.00
_cell.angle_gamma   90.00
#
_symmetry.space_group_name_H-M   'P 1'
#
loop_
_entity.id
_entity.type
_entity.pdbx_description
1 polymer ?
#
loop_
_entity_poly.entity_id
_entity_poly.type
_entity_poly.pdbx_seq_one_letter_code
_entity_poly.pdbx_strand_id
1 'polypeptide(L)'
;SACDAGYAAIECARAAGAWVSFDTNLRLKLWSVQRARAVMTDVIGLSDICLPSYDDVVAITGLRDPDALVDHCLRLGAKTVALKMGEQGAIVATASERHRIAPARCQPVDATGAGDAFGGAFVARLVAGDDLPTAGRYAATVAALSTEGYGAVAPIPHAARVREVLAAARP
;
A
#
# COMPACT_ATOMS: atom_id res chain seq x y z
N SER A 1 -2.47 10.48 23.09
CA SER A 1 -1.30 10.35 22.18
C SER A 1 -1.77 10.33 20.73
N ALA A 2 -0.85 10.46 19.76
CA ALA A 2 -1.19 10.31 18.35
C ALA A 2 -1.77 8.91 18.03
N CYS A 3 -1.33 7.90 18.75
CA CYS A 3 -1.86 6.54 18.64
C CYS A 3 -3.33 6.48 19.06
N ASP A 4 -3.69 7.09 20.20
CA ASP A 4 -5.07 7.12 20.69
C ASP A 4 -5.98 7.89 19.72
N ALA A 5 -5.49 9.00 19.15
CA ALA A 5 -6.21 9.75 18.13
C ALA A 5 -6.46 8.92 16.87
N GLY A 6 -5.47 8.09 16.45
CA GLY A 6 -5.62 7.14 15.35
C GLY A 6 -6.72 6.12 15.60
N TYR A 7 -6.74 5.51 16.78
CA TYR A 7 -7.81 4.57 17.15
C TYR A 7 -9.19 5.23 17.18
N ALA A 8 -9.30 6.41 17.78
CA ALA A 8 -10.56 7.15 17.78
C ALA A 8 -11.06 7.49 16.37
N ALA A 9 -10.13 7.84 15.46
CA ALA A 9 -10.47 8.08 14.05
C ALA A 9 -10.97 6.81 13.34
N ILE A 10 -10.34 5.65 13.61
CA ILE A 10 -10.79 4.35 13.09
C ILE A 10 -12.20 4.02 13.59
N GLU A 11 -12.46 4.19 14.90
CA GLU A 11 -13.78 3.95 15.49
C GLU A 11 -14.85 4.84 14.85
N CYS A 12 -14.58 6.14 14.71
CA CYS A 12 -15.50 7.08 14.07
C CYS A 12 -15.77 6.71 12.60
N ALA A 13 -14.72 6.38 11.84
CA ALA A 13 -14.85 5.99 10.43
C ALA A 13 -15.72 4.73 10.28
N ARG A 14 -15.45 3.71 11.09
CA ARG A 14 -16.23 2.46 11.07
C ARG A 14 -17.70 2.67 11.47
N ALA A 15 -17.94 3.48 12.49
CA ALA A 15 -19.31 3.83 12.89
C ALA A 15 -20.09 4.58 11.81
N ALA A 16 -19.38 5.35 10.98
CA ALA A 16 -19.94 6.05 9.82
C ALA A 16 -20.04 5.20 8.54
N GLY A 17 -19.59 3.93 8.57
CA GLY A 17 -19.54 3.06 7.37
C GLY A 17 -18.48 3.46 6.36
N ALA A 18 -17.51 4.26 6.76
CA ALA A 18 -16.38 4.65 5.91
C ALA A 18 -15.29 3.56 5.89
N TRP A 19 -14.54 3.48 4.79
CA TRP A 19 -13.40 2.58 4.69
C TRP A 19 -12.20 3.10 5.48
N VAL A 20 -11.51 2.18 6.13
CA VAL A 20 -10.24 2.44 6.80
C VAL A 20 -9.11 1.91 5.94
N SER A 21 -8.23 2.80 5.46
CA SER A 21 -6.99 2.43 4.77
C SER A 21 -5.80 2.65 5.70
N PHE A 22 -4.93 1.65 5.80
CA PHE A 22 -3.76 1.69 6.68
C PHE A 22 -2.48 1.36 5.91
N ASP A 23 -1.51 2.29 5.92
CA ASP A 23 -0.12 2.07 5.47
C ASP A 23 0.77 1.82 6.69
N THR A 24 1.55 0.74 6.68
CA THR A 24 2.40 0.34 7.81
C THR A 24 3.47 1.37 8.13
N ASN A 25 4.12 1.91 7.13
CA ASN A 25 5.04 3.05 7.21
C ASN A 25 5.92 3.07 8.48
N LEU A 26 6.57 1.94 8.78
CA LEU A 26 7.32 1.69 10.02
C LEU A 26 8.49 2.66 10.20
N ARG A 27 8.59 3.25 11.38
CA ARG A 27 9.68 4.17 11.76
C ARG A 27 10.28 3.76 13.11
N LEU A 28 11.23 2.82 13.09
CA LEU A 28 11.88 2.31 14.32
C LEU A 28 12.67 3.37 15.10
N LYS A 29 12.89 4.56 14.53
CA LYS A 29 13.44 5.71 15.26
C LYS A 29 12.44 6.34 16.23
N LEU A 30 11.13 6.11 16.05
CA LEU A 30 10.07 6.70 16.87
C LEU A 30 9.56 5.79 17.96
N TRP A 31 9.69 4.46 17.81
CA TRP A 31 9.22 3.45 18.76
C TRP A 31 9.95 2.13 18.64
N SER A 32 9.87 1.32 19.68
CA SER A 32 10.48 -0.02 19.66
C SER A 32 9.70 -0.95 18.70
N VAL A 33 10.40 -1.95 18.15
CA VAL A 33 9.79 -2.94 17.25
C VAL A 33 8.65 -3.71 17.94
N GLN A 34 8.75 -3.96 19.25
CA GLN A 34 7.70 -4.65 20.03
C GLN A 34 6.42 -3.82 20.08
N ARG A 35 6.54 -2.52 20.34
CA ARG A 35 5.39 -1.62 20.36
C ARG A 35 4.80 -1.44 18.95
N ALA A 36 5.66 -1.25 17.95
CA ALA A 36 5.23 -1.16 16.56
C ALA A 36 4.46 -2.42 16.14
N ARG A 37 4.99 -3.61 16.44
CA ARG A 37 4.32 -4.90 16.17
C ARG A 37 2.93 -4.94 16.79
N ALA A 38 2.80 -4.63 18.07
CA ALA A 38 1.50 -4.71 18.77
C ALA A 38 0.46 -3.79 18.14
N VAL A 39 0.82 -2.51 17.90
CA VAL A 39 -0.10 -1.52 17.33
C VAL A 39 -0.43 -1.85 15.88
N MET A 40 0.59 -2.14 15.04
CA MET A 40 0.36 -2.43 13.62
C MET A 40 -0.44 -3.71 13.41
N THR A 41 -0.19 -4.76 14.19
CA THR A 41 -0.97 -6.00 14.12
C THR A 41 -2.44 -5.73 14.39
N ASP A 42 -2.74 -4.93 15.40
CA ASP A 42 -4.11 -4.57 15.75
C ASP A 42 -4.77 -3.70 14.68
N VAL A 43 -4.08 -2.65 14.21
CA VAL A 43 -4.62 -1.73 13.18
C VAL A 43 -4.80 -2.43 11.82
N ILE A 44 -3.92 -3.38 11.44
CA ILE A 44 -4.13 -4.21 10.24
C ILE A 44 -5.47 -4.93 10.34
N GLY A 45 -5.79 -5.50 11.51
CA GLY A 45 -7.06 -6.20 11.74
C GLY A 45 -8.30 -5.30 11.69
N LEU A 46 -8.13 -4.00 11.91
CA LEU A 46 -9.20 -3.01 11.87
C LEU A 46 -9.37 -2.35 10.50
N SER A 47 -8.45 -2.58 9.57
CA SER A 47 -8.45 -1.90 8.27
C SER A 47 -9.22 -2.67 7.18
N ASP A 48 -9.93 -1.93 6.32
CA ASP A 48 -10.53 -2.48 5.10
C ASP A 48 -9.47 -2.67 4.02
N ILE A 49 -8.52 -1.73 3.91
CA ILE A 49 -7.42 -1.76 2.96
C ILE A 49 -6.10 -1.63 3.72
N CYS A 50 -5.27 -2.66 3.67
CA CYS A 50 -3.92 -2.65 4.23
C CYS A 50 -2.90 -2.48 3.10
N LEU A 51 -2.00 -1.51 3.25
CA LEU A 51 -0.97 -1.12 2.26
C LEU A 51 0.44 -1.37 2.82
N PRO A 52 0.79 -2.60 3.18
CA PRO A 52 2.07 -2.86 3.84
C PRO A 52 3.24 -2.73 2.86
N SER A 53 4.39 -2.26 3.37
CA SER A 53 5.68 -2.44 2.70
C SER A 53 6.30 -3.76 3.13
N TYR A 54 6.94 -4.45 2.19
CA TYR A 54 7.59 -5.75 2.46
C TYR A 54 8.53 -5.69 3.67
N ASP A 55 9.45 -4.72 3.68
CA ASP A 55 10.44 -4.58 4.75
C ASP A 55 9.80 -4.31 6.11
N ASP A 56 8.73 -3.51 6.16
CA ASP A 56 8.01 -3.21 7.39
C ASP A 56 7.41 -4.46 8.00
N VAL A 57 6.71 -5.26 7.18
CA VAL A 57 6.03 -6.46 7.68
C VAL A 57 7.03 -7.55 8.00
N VAL A 58 8.13 -7.69 7.26
CA VAL A 58 9.28 -8.56 7.64
C VAL A 58 9.81 -8.17 9.02
N ALA A 59 10.02 -6.88 9.28
CA ALA A 59 10.56 -6.40 10.54
C ALA A 59 9.64 -6.71 11.75
N ILE A 60 8.33 -6.62 11.56
CA ILE A 60 7.38 -6.88 12.65
C ILE A 60 6.98 -8.35 12.80
N THR A 61 7.08 -9.17 11.75
CA THR A 61 6.63 -10.58 11.78
C THR A 61 7.78 -11.59 11.81
N GLY A 62 8.90 -11.26 11.16
CA GLY A 62 9.99 -12.19 10.87
C GLY A 62 9.75 -13.10 9.66
N LEU A 63 8.55 -13.09 9.06
CA LEU A 63 8.25 -13.81 7.82
C LEU A 63 8.98 -13.15 6.65
N ARG A 64 9.39 -13.96 5.67
CA ARG A 64 10.12 -13.46 4.48
C ARG A 64 9.45 -13.80 3.16
N ASP A 65 8.58 -14.80 3.14
CA ASP A 65 7.81 -15.14 1.95
C ASP A 65 6.71 -14.10 1.72
N PRO A 66 6.66 -13.42 0.55
CA PRO A 66 5.66 -12.40 0.27
C PRO A 66 4.22 -12.91 0.35
N ASP A 67 3.96 -14.16 -0.08
CA ASP A 67 2.63 -14.74 0.00
C ASP A 67 2.22 -14.99 1.46
N ALA A 68 3.16 -15.48 2.29
CA ALA A 68 2.92 -15.66 3.73
C ALA A 68 2.67 -14.31 4.45
N LEU A 69 3.31 -13.21 4.02
CA LEU A 69 3.06 -11.87 4.54
C LEU A 69 1.66 -11.37 4.19
N VAL A 70 1.22 -11.57 2.95
CA VAL A 70 -0.15 -11.26 2.52
C VAL A 70 -1.17 -12.08 3.32
N ASP A 71 -0.96 -13.40 3.44
CA ASP A 71 -1.82 -14.29 4.23
C ASP A 71 -1.87 -13.86 5.70
N HIS A 72 -0.75 -13.40 6.25
CA HIS A 72 -0.71 -12.87 7.61
C HIS A 72 -1.64 -11.67 7.78
N CYS A 73 -1.56 -10.67 6.90
CA CYS A 73 -2.42 -9.50 6.96
C CYS A 73 -3.90 -9.84 6.78
N LEU A 74 -4.24 -10.73 5.84
CA LEU A 74 -5.62 -11.20 5.64
C LEU A 74 -6.16 -11.96 6.87
N ARG A 75 -5.35 -12.84 7.48
CA ARG A 75 -5.74 -13.54 8.72
C ARG A 75 -5.95 -12.62 9.91
N LEU A 76 -5.26 -11.49 9.97
CA LEU A 76 -5.48 -10.47 11.01
C LEU A 76 -6.82 -9.75 10.83
N GLY A 77 -7.41 -9.76 9.62
CA GLY A 77 -8.73 -9.17 9.37
C GLY A 77 -8.78 -8.12 8.27
N ALA A 78 -7.64 -7.75 7.66
CA ALA A 78 -7.65 -6.87 6.50
C ALA A 78 -8.48 -7.49 5.36
N LYS A 79 -9.38 -6.71 4.74
CA LYS A 79 -10.23 -7.21 3.64
C LYS A 79 -9.49 -7.20 2.30
N THR A 80 -8.66 -6.19 2.09
CA THR A 80 -7.80 -6.03 0.92
C THR A 80 -6.38 -5.74 1.37
N VAL A 81 -5.40 -6.40 0.76
CA VAL A 81 -3.98 -6.18 1.02
C VAL A 81 -3.29 -5.81 -0.28
N ALA A 82 -2.47 -4.74 -0.26
CA ALA A 82 -1.58 -4.40 -1.36
C ALA A 82 -0.14 -4.31 -0.81
N LEU A 83 0.56 -5.44 -0.82
CA LEU A 83 1.95 -5.56 -0.37
C LEU A 83 2.88 -4.91 -1.41
N LYS A 84 3.52 -3.81 -1.01
CA LYS A 84 4.49 -3.08 -1.84
C LYS A 84 5.87 -3.72 -1.70
N MET A 85 6.52 -4.05 -2.82
CA MET A 85 7.83 -4.74 -2.86
C MET A 85 8.88 -3.97 -3.66
N GLY A 86 8.74 -2.66 -3.76
CA GLY A 86 9.67 -1.79 -4.48
C GLY A 86 9.84 -2.21 -5.95
N GLU A 87 11.07 -2.46 -6.36
CA GLU A 87 11.42 -2.87 -7.73
C GLU A 87 10.84 -4.23 -8.15
N GLN A 88 10.34 -5.02 -7.21
CA GLN A 88 9.67 -6.29 -7.49
C GLN A 88 8.16 -6.12 -7.74
N GLY A 89 7.66 -4.88 -7.72
CA GLY A 89 6.24 -4.58 -7.93
C GLY A 89 5.41 -4.74 -6.66
N ALA A 90 4.25 -5.40 -6.77
CA ALA A 90 3.35 -5.56 -5.64
C ALA A 90 2.57 -6.88 -5.71
N ILE A 91 1.98 -7.29 -4.58
CA ILE A 91 0.93 -8.31 -4.54
C ILE A 91 -0.33 -7.64 -4.03
N VAL A 92 -1.42 -7.74 -4.79
CA VAL A 92 -2.74 -7.28 -4.36
C VAL A 92 -3.64 -8.50 -4.15
N ALA A 93 -4.34 -8.54 -3.01
CA ALA A 93 -5.12 -9.72 -2.63
C ALA A 93 -6.34 -9.38 -1.77
N THR A 94 -7.32 -10.25 -1.86
CA THR A 94 -8.43 -10.39 -0.91
C THR A 94 -8.45 -11.84 -0.41
N ALA A 95 -9.46 -12.22 0.36
CA ALA A 95 -9.65 -13.62 0.78
C ALA A 95 -9.91 -14.57 -0.41
N SER A 96 -10.41 -14.06 -1.55
CA SER A 96 -10.85 -14.88 -2.69
C SER A 96 -9.94 -14.79 -3.92
N GLU A 97 -9.09 -13.78 -4.01
CA GLU A 97 -8.22 -13.57 -5.17
C GLU A 97 -6.86 -12.99 -4.79
N ARG A 98 -5.85 -13.26 -5.62
CA ARG A 98 -4.49 -12.74 -5.46
C ARG A 98 -3.85 -12.51 -6.83
N HIS A 99 -3.27 -11.33 -6.99
CA HIS A 99 -2.59 -10.94 -8.24
C HIS A 99 -1.20 -10.39 -7.95
N ARG A 100 -0.22 -10.85 -8.73
CA ARG A 100 1.12 -10.24 -8.76
C ARG A 100 1.12 -9.12 -9.78
N ILE A 101 1.50 -7.95 -9.34
CA ILE A 101 1.59 -6.74 -10.16
C ILE A 101 3.05 -6.51 -10.47
N ALA A 102 3.40 -6.61 -11.76
CA ALA A 102 4.74 -6.30 -12.21
C ALA A 102 5.08 -4.81 -11.98
N PRO A 103 6.34 -4.47 -11.70
CA PRO A 103 6.77 -3.09 -11.62
C PRO A 103 6.62 -2.40 -12.97
N ALA A 104 6.21 -1.13 -12.97
CA ALA A 104 6.23 -0.34 -14.19
C ALA A 104 7.67 0.13 -14.50
N ARG A 105 7.98 0.28 -15.81
CA ARG A 105 9.29 0.79 -16.23
C ARG A 105 9.40 2.27 -15.91
N CYS A 106 10.50 2.67 -15.30
CA CYS A 106 10.85 4.06 -14.99
C CYS A 106 12.36 4.25 -14.95
N GLN A 107 12.79 5.52 -14.86
CA GLN A 107 14.18 5.89 -14.60
C GLN A 107 14.24 6.57 -13.23
N PRO A 108 14.41 5.80 -12.14
CA PRO A 108 14.27 6.33 -10.80
C PRO A 108 15.42 7.29 -10.45
N VAL A 109 15.04 8.43 -9.89
CA VAL A 109 15.94 9.49 -9.40
C VAL A 109 15.80 9.62 -7.87
N ASP A 110 14.55 9.61 -7.36
CA ASP A 110 14.25 9.75 -5.93
C ASP A 110 12.99 8.96 -5.60
N ALA A 111 13.11 7.97 -4.71
CA ALA A 111 11.99 7.11 -4.31
C ALA A 111 11.14 7.71 -3.16
N THR A 112 11.42 8.96 -2.75
CA THR A 112 10.68 9.62 -1.66
C THR A 112 9.20 9.74 -2.04
N GLY A 113 8.32 9.22 -1.18
CA GLY A 113 6.86 9.27 -1.38
C GLY A 113 6.29 8.26 -2.38
N ALA A 114 7.11 7.39 -3.01
CA ALA A 114 6.61 6.41 -3.97
C ALA A 114 5.58 5.44 -3.34
N GLY A 115 5.79 5.03 -2.09
CA GLY A 115 4.83 4.23 -1.32
C GLY A 115 3.50 4.94 -1.10
N ASP A 116 3.56 6.22 -0.75
CA ASP A 116 2.37 7.06 -0.54
C ASP A 116 1.62 7.28 -1.85
N ALA A 117 2.36 7.53 -2.96
CA ALA A 117 1.81 7.66 -4.30
C ALA A 117 1.11 6.37 -4.75
N PHE A 118 1.72 5.19 -4.49
CA PHE A 118 1.08 3.90 -4.70
C PHE A 118 -0.22 3.78 -3.91
N GLY A 119 -0.16 4.01 -2.60
CA GLY A 119 -1.30 3.86 -1.70
C GLY A 119 -2.47 4.75 -2.09
N GLY A 120 -2.21 6.05 -2.31
CA GLY A 120 -3.23 7.00 -2.73
C GLY A 120 -3.87 6.63 -4.07
N ALA A 121 -3.06 6.22 -5.06
CA ALA A 121 -3.56 5.79 -6.37
C ALA A 121 -4.38 4.50 -6.28
N PHE A 122 -3.93 3.51 -5.49
CA PHE A 122 -4.63 2.24 -5.31
C PHE A 122 -6.02 2.45 -4.70
N VAL A 123 -6.08 3.18 -3.59
CA VAL A 123 -7.36 3.48 -2.92
C VAL A 123 -8.29 4.26 -3.85
N ALA A 124 -7.79 5.28 -4.55
CA ALA A 124 -8.59 6.08 -5.48
C ALA A 124 -9.19 5.23 -6.61
N ARG A 125 -8.46 4.24 -7.13
CA ARG A 125 -8.96 3.35 -8.19
C ARG A 125 -10.01 2.36 -7.67
N LEU A 126 -9.81 1.80 -6.46
CA LEU A 126 -10.82 0.95 -5.84
C LEU A 126 -12.13 1.71 -5.56
N VAL A 127 -12.03 2.94 -5.06
CA VAL A 127 -13.22 3.81 -4.85
C VAL A 127 -13.92 4.13 -6.17
N ALA A 128 -13.16 4.26 -7.27
CA ALA A 128 -13.72 4.47 -8.60
C ALA A 128 -14.36 3.20 -9.22
N GLY A 129 -14.27 2.04 -8.55
CA GLY A 129 -14.87 0.78 -8.97
C GLY A 129 -14.01 -0.10 -9.87
N ASP A 130 -12.71 0.15 -9.96
CA ASP A 130 -11.79 -0.75 -10.67
C ASP A 130 -11.66 -2.09 -9.94
N ASP A 131 -11.40 -3.15 -10.71
CA ASP A 131 -10.99 -4.42 -10.17
C ASP A 131 -9.58 -4.35 -9.54
N LEU A 132 -9.29 -5.33 -8.70
CA LEU A 132 -8.07 -5.37 -7.90
C LEU A 132 -6.79 -5.31 -8.76
N PRO A 133 -6.63 -6.12 -9.83
CA PRO A 133 -5.44 -6.06 -10.67
C PRO A 133 -5.32 -4.74 -11.47
N THR A 134 -6.43 -4.13 -11.88
CA THR A 134 -6.41 -2.84 -12.58
C THR A 134 -5.98 -1.72 -11.64
N ALA A 135 -6.54 -1.66 -10.43
CA ALA A 135 -6.12 -0.71 -9.40
C ALA A 135 -4.64 -0.88 -9.05
N GLY A 136 -4.18 -2.13 -8.92
CA GLY A 136 -2.77 -2.45 -8.63
C GLY A 136 -1.82 -2.00 -9.74
N ARG A 137 -2.13 -2.27 -11.01
CA ARG A 137 -1.32 -1.82 -12.16
C ARG A 137 -1.25 -0.29 -12.25
N TYR A 138 -2.39 0.37 -12.03
CA TYR A 138 -2.43 1.83 -12.03
C TYR A 138 -1.54 2.40 -10.91
N ALA A 139 -1.67 1.89 -9.69
CA ALA A 139 -0.89 2.31 -8.53
C ALA A 139 0.62 2.08 -8.71
N ALA A 140 1.01 0.91 -9.23
CA ALA A 140 2.42 0.61 -9.54
C ALA A 140 2.99 1.57 -10.58
N THR A 141 2.19 1.96 -11.59
CA THR A 141 2.61 2.94 -12.60
C THR A 141 2.76 4.34 -12.00
N VAL A 142 1.82 4.78 -11.15
CA VAL A 142 1.93 6.07 -10.45
C VAL A 142 3.17 6.10 -9.57
N ALA A 143 3.41 5.05 -8.77
CA ALA A 143 4.57 4.95 -7.92
C ALA A 143 5.88 4.98 -8.70
N ALA A 144 5.98 4.24 -9.80
CA ALA A 144 7.17 4.22 -10.64
C ALA A 144 7.46 5.60 -11.24
N LEU A 145 6.46 6.25 -11.84
CA LEU A 145 6.61 7.58 -12.43
C LEU A 145 6.94 8.65 -11.40
N SER A 146 6.42 8.54 -10.17
CA SER A 146 6.75 9.49 -9.09
C SER A 146 8.21 9.45 -8.68
N THR A 147 8.94 8.37 -9.00
CA THR A 147 10.38 8.28 -8.72
C THR A 147 11.26 8.99 -9.75
N GLU A 148 10.73 9.43 -10.88
CA GLU A 148 11.50 10.06 -11.97
C GLU A 148 11.88 11.54 -11.69
N GLY A 149 11.50 12.08 -10.53
CA GLY A 149 11.84 13.43 -10.10
C GLY A 149 12.08 13.51 -8.60
N TYR A 150 12.64 14.65 -8.15
CA TYR A 150 12.95 14.86 -6.74
C TYR A 150 11.73 15.25 -5.91
N GLY A 151 11.62 14.68 -4.72
CA GLY A 151 10.62 15.00 -3.69
C GLY A 151 9.35 14.17 -3.80
N ALA A 152 8.53 14.25 -2.74
CA ALA A 152 7.38 13.36 -2.57
C ALA A 152 6.10 13.78 -3.31
N VAL A 153 6.00 15.05 -3.72
CA VAL A 153 4.74 15.61 -4.26
C VAL A 153 4.89 16.11 -5.70
N ALA A 154 5.96 16.88 -5.97
CA ALA A 154 6.15 17.49 -7.29
C ALA A 154 6.19 16.48 -8.45
N PRO A 155 6.81 15.28 -8.33
CA PRO A 155 6.89 14.30 -9.42
C PRO A 155 5.67 13.40 -9.54
N ILE A 156 4.64 13.53 -8.69
CA ILE A 156 3.42 12.71 -8.83
C ILE A 156 2.80 12.95 -10.21
N PRO A 157 2.64 11.90 -11.04
CA PRO A 157 2.17 12.08 -12.41
C PRO A 157 0.69 12.45 -12.47
N HIS A 158 0.33 13.28 -13.44
CA HIS A 158 -1.08 13.47 -13.79
C HIS A 158 -1.69 12.20 -14.41
N ALA A 159 -2.98 12.01 -14.20
CA ALA A 159 -3.71 10.83 -14.66
C ALA A 159 -3.60 10.56 -16.18
N ALA A 160 -3.43 11.60 -17.01
CA ALA A 160 -3.20 11.47 -18.44
C ALA A 160 -1.91 10.69 -18.73
N ARG A 161 -0.80 11.07 -18.08
CA ARG A 161 0.49 10.42 -18.24
C ARG A 161 0.47 8.95 -17.80
N VAL A 162 -0.22 8.65 -16.71
CA VAL A 162 -0.38 7.27 -16.23
C VAL A 162 -1.11 6.41 -17.27
N ARG A 163 -2.21 6.93 -17.84
CA ARG A 163 -2.98 6.24 -18.89
C ARG A 163 -2.17 5.98 -20.17
N GLU A 164 -1.34 6.94 -20.59
CA GLU A 164 -0.43 6.77 -21.75
C GLU A 164 0.54 5.61 -21.52
N VAL A 165 1.21 5.58 -20.36
CA VAL A 165 2.16 4.52 -20.01
C VAL A 165 1.48 3.15 -19.95
N LEU A 166 0.30 3.08 -19.33
CA LEU A 166 -0.48 1.84 -19.28
C LEU A 166 -0.94 1.37 -20.65
N ALA A 167 -1.31 2.28 -21.55
CA ALA A 167 -1.71 1.95 -22.91
C ALA A 167 -0.52 1.42 -23.74
N ALA A 168 0.67 2.01 -23.58
CA ALA A 168 1.89 1.58 -24.24
C ALA A 168 2.44 0.24 -23.72
N ALA A 169 2.07 -0.16 -22.50
CA ALA A 169 2.50 -1.42 -21.88
C ALA A 169 1.58 -2.62 -22.20
N ARG A 170 0.49 -2.42 -22.96
CA ARG A 170 -0.36 -3.53 -23.41
C ARG A 170 0.39 -4.29 -24.53
N PRO A 171 0.47 -5.64 -24.44
CA PRO A 171 1.11 -6.47 -25.47
C PRO A 171 0.36 -6.42 -26.81
#